data_4385218dae8f82419c0156a6b2e4bae1
#
_entry.id   4385218dae8f82419c0156a6b2e4bae1
#
_cell.length_a   1.000
_cell.length_b   1.000
_cell.length_c   1.000
_cell.angle_alpha   90.00
_cell.angle_beta   90.00
_cell.angle_gamma   90.00
#
_symmetry.space_group_name_H-M   'P 1'
#
loop_
_entity.id
_entity.type
_entity.pdbx_description
1 polymer ?
#
loop_
_entity_poly.entity_id
_entity_poly.type
_entity_poly.pdbx_seq_one_letter_code
_entity_poly.pdbx_strand_id
1 'polypeptide(L)'
;MCKALKVSRASYYKETKRKNPVDPESHLVEKLFIENKRSYGTRRLKKACKALGVIISRRRIRRIMLSLGINSVYTVKKYKPCKSSVNEEKAVNIVDQEFDNRKRCEVLVSDLTYVRVGGKWHYICTIIDLYNREIIGYSCGPHKAAQLVLEAFASISRTLQEVGIFHTDRGSEFKNKSIDVLLETFGITRSLSHKGTPYDNAVAEATYKTSK
;
A
#
# COMPACT_ATOMS: atom_id res chain seq x y z
N MET A 1 1.05 14.76 42.38
CA MET A 1 1.30 13.91 41.22
C MET A 1 1.00 12.43 41.50
N CYS A 2 1.67 11.70 42.43
CA CYS A 2 1.39 10.27 42.70
C CYS A 2 -0.06 9.97 43.13
N LYS A 3 -0.72 10.86 43.93
CA LYS A 3 -2.12 10.70 44.28
C LYS A 3 -3.06 10.82 43.08
N ALA A 4 -2.80 11.77 42.17
CA ALA A 4 -3.61 11.96 40.95
C ALA A 4 -3.50 10.77 39.98
N LEU A 5 -2.32 10.13 39.91
CA LEU A 5 -2.04 8.98 39.06
C LEU A 5 -2.36 7.63 39.75
N LYS A 6 -2.88 7.65 40.99
CA LYS A 6 -3.14 6.46 41.81
C LYS A 6 -1.96 5.49 41.92
N VAL A 7 -0.71 6.02 41.93
CA VAL A 7 0.53 5.25 42.06
C VAL A 7 1.11 5.46 43.45
N SER A 8 1.61 4.37 44.09
CA SER A 8 2.25 4.52 45.41
C SER A 8 3.57 5.30 45.28
N ARG A 9 3.84 6.20 46.25
CA ARG A 9 5.10 6.94 46.29
C ARG A 9 6.30 6.02 46.36
N ALA A 10 6.21 4.93 47.14
CA ALA A 10 7.29 3.95 47.26
C ALA A 10 7.63 3.29 45.93
N SER A 11 6.61 2.90 45.15
CA SER A 11 6.81 2.33 43.79
C SER A 11 7.44 3.32 42.84
N TYR A 12 7.01 4.59 42.87
CA TYR A 12 7.59 5.64 42.05
C TYR A 12 9.08 5.86 42.34
N TYR A 13 9.44 6.06 43.61
CA TYR A 13 10.88 6.28 44.00
C TYR A 13 11.72 5.02 43.84
N LYS A 14 11.14 3.83 43.98
CA LYS A 14 11.87 2.57 43.72
C LYS A 14 12.25 2.47 42.24
N GLU A 15 11.34 2.83 41.34
CA GLU A 15 11.56 2.75 39.90
C GLU A 15 12.51 3.87 39.42
N THR A 16 12.39 5.11 39.92
CA THR A 16 13.28 6.21 39.56
C THR A 16 14.73 5.99 40.07
N LYS A 17 14.92 5.30 41.18
CA LYS A 17 16.23 4.94 41.73
C LYS A 17 16.82 3.68 41.09
N ARG A 18 16.06 2.97 40.26
CA ARG A 18 16.51 1.73 39.62
C ARG A 18 17.49 2.09 38.49
N LYS A 19 18.82 2.17 38.84
CA LYS A 19 19.87 2.18 37.83
C LYS A 19 19.80 0.81 37.14
N ASN A 20 19.32 0.78 35.88
CA ASN A 20 19.45 -0.45 35.09
C ASN A 20 20.96 -0.66 34.83
N PRO A 21 21.61 -1.67 35.42
CA PRO A 21 23.00 -1.93 35.12
C PRO A 21 23.13 -2.24 33.63
N VAL A 22 24.17 -1.68 33.01
CA VAL A 22 24.47 -1.97 31.61
C VAL A 22 24.71 -3.48 31.49
N ASP A 23 23.97 -4.14 30.66
CA ASP A 23 24.10 -5.59 30.45
C ASP A 23 25.50 -5.86 29.83
N PRO A 24 26.34 -6.75 30.41
CA PRO A 24 27.68 -7.01 29.89
C PRO A 24 27.70 -7.41 28.41
N GLU A 25 26.64 -8.01 27.90
CA GLU A 25 26.54 -8.43 26.49
C GLU A 25 26.03 -7.32 25.56
N SER A 26 25.81 -6.11 26.08
CA SER A 26 25.28 -4.98 25.28
C SER A 26 26.19 -4.66 24.10
N HIS A 27 27.51 -4.61 24.35
CA HIS A 27 28.50 -4.29 23.32
C HIS A 27 28.51 -5.36 22.19
N LEU A 28 28.42 -6.64 22.55
CA LEU A 28 28.37 -7.73 21.58
C LEU A 28 27.11 -7.66 20.71
N VAL A 29 25.96 -7.42 21.34
CA VAL A 29 24.67 -7.30 20.63
C VAL A 29 24.68 -6.10 19.69
N GLU A 30 25.23 -4.96 20.13
CA GLU A 30 25.35 -3.75 19.32
C GLU A 30 26.29 -3.97 18.12
N LYS A 31 27.47 -4.55 18.34
CA LYS A 31 28.42 -4.89 17.30
C LYS A 31 27.79 -5.77 16.22
N LEU A 32 27.16 -6.88 16.61
CA LEU A 32 26.49 -7.79 15.68
C LEU A 32 25.33 -7.12 14.94
N PHE A 33 24.64 -6.17 15.56
CA PHE A 33 23.56 -5.43 14.94
C PHE A 33 24.08 -4.50 13.84
N ILE A 34 25.18 -3.78 14.09
CA ILE A 34 25.82 -2.85 13.13
C ILE A 34 26.44 -3.63 11.97
N GLU A 35 27.21 -4.67 12.24
CA GLU A 35 27.85 -5.53 11.22
C GLU A 35 26.83 -6.11 10.24
N ASN A 36 25.64 -6.44 10.71
CA ASN A 36 24.56 -6.95 9.89
C ASN A 36 23.62 -5.85 9.36
N LYS A 37 24.16 -4.65 9.10
CA LYS A 37 23.47 -3.51 8.46
C LYS A 37 22.15 -3.13 9.16
N ARG A 38 22.11 -3.25 10.49
CA ARG A 38 20.94 -2.97 11.35
C ARG A 38 19.69 -3.78 10.98
N SER A 39 19.86 -4.89 10.27
CA SER A 39 18.74 -5.71 9.77
C SER A 39 18.29 -6.81 10.75
N TYR A 40 19.15 -7.18 11.70
CA TYR A 40 18.91 -8.28 12.63
C TYR A 40 17.94 -7.89 13.75
N GLY A 41 16.86 -8.66 13.87
CA GLY A 41 15.99 -8.65 15.06
C GLY A 41 16.44 -9.69 16.09
N THR A 42 15.73 -9.75 17.23
CA THR A 42 16.07 -10.62 18.38
C THR A 42 16.31 -12.10 18.03
N ARG A 43 15.60 -12.64 17.00
CA ARG A 43 15.77 -14.04 16.58
C ARG A 43 17.12 -14.27 15.90
N ARG A 44 17.49 -13.38 14.97
CA ARG A 44 18.75 -13.47 14.21
C ARG A 44 19.93 -13.15 15.11
N LEU A 45 19.82 -12.13 15.98
CA LEU A 45 20.86 -11.81 16.98
C LEU A 45 21.11 -12.98 17.94
N LYS A 46 20.05 -13.66 18.42
CA LYS A 46 20.23 -14.87 19.24
C LYS A 46 21.04 -15.95 18.52
N LYS A 47 20.76 -16.17 17.22
CA LYS A 47 21.48 -17.16 16.42
C LYS A 47 22.95 -16.74 16.20
N ALA A 48 23.20 -15.46 15.94
CA ALA A 48 24.54 -14.91 15.78
C ALA A 48 25.37 -14.98 17.08
N CYS A 49 24.78 -14.61 18.23
CA CYS A 49 25.45 -14.76 19.53
C CYS A 49 25.80 -16.24 19.82
N LYS A 50 24.86 -17.17 19.52
CA LYS A 50 25.11 -18.60 19.69
C LYS A 50 26.29 -19.11 18.83
N ALA A 51 26.42 -18.61 17.61
CA ALA A 51 27.54 -18.96 16.72
C ALA A 51 28.90 -18.50 17.25
N LEU A 52 28.92 -17.45 18.10
CA LEU A 52 30.10 -16.98 18.81
C LEU A 52 30.26 -17.61 20.21
N GLY A 53 29.51 -18.66 20.51
CA GLY A 53 29.56 -19.37 21.79
C GLY A 53 28.81 -18.68 22.93
N VAL A 54 28.13 -17.56 22.69
CA VAL A 54 27.43 -16.80 23.75
C VAL A 54 25.94 -17.13 23.73
N ILE A 55 25.44 -17.73 24.82
CA ILE A 55 24.04 -18.16 24.95
C ILE A 55 23.22 -17.08 25.65
N ILE A 56 22.43 -16.35 24.87
CA ILE A 56 21.55 -15.28 25.38
C ILE A 56 20.09 -15.57 25.04
N SER A 57 19.19 -15.32 26.01
CA SER A 57 17.75 -15.44 25.75
C SER A 57 17.22 -14.30 24.89
N ARG A 58 16.17 -14.57 24.08
CA ARG A 58 15.53 -13.52 23.27
C ARG A 58 14.99 -12.35 24.10
N ARG A 59 14.51 -12.63 25.33
CA ARG A 59 14.01 -11.61 26.26
C ARG A 59 15.15 -10.69 26.70
N ARG A 60 16.35 -11.23 26.98
CA ARG A 60 17.53 -10.46 27.35
C ARG A 60 18.01 -9.60 26.18
N ILE A 61 18.12 -10.16 24.95
CA ILE A 61 18.47 -9.41 23.75
C ILE A 61 17.47 -8.26 23.52
N ARG A 62 16.15 -8.49 23.69
CA ARG A 62 15.15 -7.43 23.55
C ARG A 62 15.36 -6.30 24.56
N ARG A 63 15.68 -6.61 25.81
CA ARG A 63 15.99 -5.58 26.83
C ARG A 63 17.23 -4.77 26.44
N ILE A 64 18.28 -5.43 25.98
CA ILE A 64 19.50 -4.79 25.49
C ILE A 64 19.18 -3.86 24.32
N MET A 65 18.45 -4.34 23.32
CA MET A 65 18.05 -3.53 22.18
C MET A 65 17.23 -2.30 22.59
N LEU A 66 16.33 -2.45 23.55
CA LEU A 66 15.53 -1.33 24.09
C LEU A 66 16.41 -0.33 24.86
N SER A 67 17.36 -0.79 25.69
CA SER A 67 18.26 0.09 26.43
C SER A 67 19.21 0.86 25.51
N LEU A 68 19.61 0.27 24.38
CA LEU A 68 20.43 0.91 23.35
C LEU A 68 19.63 1.76 22.35
N GLY A 69 18.30 1.75 22.43
CA GLY A 69 17.43 2.46 21.47
C GLY A 69 17.51 1.93 20.05
N ILE A 70 17.95 0.68 19.85
CA ILE A 70 18.15 0.09 18.52
C ILE A 70 16.97 -0.80 18.12
N ASN A 71 16.51 -0.61 16.88
CA ASN A 71 15.43 -1.41 16.28
C ASN A 71 15.83 -1.88 14.88
N SER A 72 15.49 -3.12 14.53
CA SER A 72 15.72 -3.60 13.17
C SER A 72 14.97 -2.76 12.14
N VAL A 73 15.63 -2.44 11.03
CA VAL A 73 15.06 -1.67 9.91
C VAL A 73 13.73 -2.28 9.40
N TYR A 74 13.57 -3.60 9.52
CA TYR A 74 12.34 -4.30 9.14
C TYR A 74 11.19 -4.19 10.15
N THR A 75 11.47 -3.73 11.38
CA THR A 75 10.45 -3.55 12.43
C THR A 75 9.90 -2.14 12.52
N VAL A 76 10.46 -1.20 11.78
CA VAL A 76 9.85 0.13 11.63
C VAL A 76 8.49 -0.08 10.97
N LYS A 77 7.42 0.25 11.70
CA LYS A 77 6.06 0.19 11.14
C LYS A 77 6.01 1.11 9.93
N LYS A 78 5.96 0.53 8.74
CA LYS A 78 5.57 1.30 7.57
C LYS A 78 4.16 1.82 7.84
N TYR A 79 3.95 3.11 7.64
CA TYR A 79 2.61 3.70 7.67
C TYR A 79 1.70 2.86 6.78
N LYS A 80 0.74 2.19 7.39
CA LYS A 80 -0.38 1.60 6.67
C LYS A 80 -1.44 2.68 6.71
N PRO A 81 -1.81 3.26 5.57
CA PRO A 81 -2.95 4.18 5.55
C PRO A 81 -4.11 3.47 6.23
N CYS A 82 -4.75 4.18 7.16
CA CYS A 82 -5.97 3.69 7.80
C CYS A 82 -6.93 3.36 6.67
N LYS A 83 -7.39 2.12 6.61
CA LYS A 83 -8.49 1.77 5.71
C LYS A 83 -9.68 2.54 6.25
N SER A 84 -9.94 3.73 5.68
CA SER A 84 -11.24 4.35 5.86
C SER A 84 -12.25 3.30 5.44
N SER A 85 -13.23 3.03 6.29
CA SER A 85 -14.43 2.29 5.94
C SER A 85 -15.23 3.16 4.97
N VAL A 86 -14.73 3.28 3.76
CA VAL A 86 -15.50 3.79 2.63
C VAL A 86 -16.54 2.72 2.38
N ASN A 87 -17.80 3.11 2.31
CA ASN A 87 -18.91 2.27 1.98
C ASN A 87 -18.45 1.25 0.92
N GLU A 88 -18.41 -0.02 1.31
CA GLU A 88 -18.20 -1.10 0.36
C GLU A 88 -19.48 -1.17 -0.47
N GLU A 89 -19.57 -0.28 -1.45
CA GLU A 89 -20.63 -0.36 -2.45
C GLU A 89 -20.58 -1.75 -3.07
N LYS A 90 -21.73 -2.37 -3.11
CA LYS A 90 -22.00 -3.67 -3.71
C LYS A 90 -21.90 -3.63 -5.25
N ALA A 91 -20.94 -2.87 -5.79
CA ALA A 91 -20.70 -2.91 -7.22
C ALA A 91 -20.16 -4.29 -7.58
N VAL A 92 -20.96 -5.01 -8.33
CA VAL A 92 -20.69 -6.39 -8.76
C VAL A 92 -19.63 -6.37 -9.87
N ASN A 93 -18.83 -7.41 -9.97
CA ASN A 93 -18.01 -7.63 -11.14
C ASN A 93 -18.90 -8.10 -12.29
N ILE A 94 -19.21 -7.21 -13.24
CA ILE A 94 -20.07 -7.50 -14.39
C ILE A 94 -19.25 -8.11 -15.53
N VAL A 95 -17.95 -7.80 -15.58
CA VAL A 95 -17.05 -8.28 -16.65
C VAL A 95 -16.66 -9.73 -16.47
N ASP A 96 -16.50 -10.15 -15.18
CA ASP A 96 -16.22 -11.53 -14.74
C ASP A 96 -15.18 -12.28 -15.61
N GLN A 97 -14.07 -11.59 -15.93
CA GLN A 97 -12.95 -12.08 -16.75
C GLN A 97 -13.32 -12.39 -18.23
N GLU A 98 -14.53 -12.05 -18.67
CA GLU A 98 -14.91 -12.15 -20.06
C GLU A 98 -14.41 -10.94 -20.85
N PHE A 99 -13.15 -10.99 -21.30
CA PHE A 99 -12.47 -9.88 -21.98
C PHE A 99 -12.55 -9.95 -23.52
N ASP A 100 -12.99 -11.07 -24.07
CA ASP A 100 -13.02 -11.29 -25.50
C ASP A 100 -14.45 -11.16 -26.08
N ASN A 101 -14.52 -10.99 -27.40
CA ASN A 101 -15.78 -10.87 -28.15
C ASN A 101 -16.69 -9.69 -27.74
N ARG A 102 -16.11 -8.62 -27.20
CA ARG A 102 -16.84 -7.38 -26.87
C ARG A 102 -17.01 -6.52 -28.10
N LYS A 103 -18.09 -5.75 -28.14
CA LYS A 103 -18.29 -4.71 -29.16
C LYS A 103 -17.41 -3.50 -28.83
N ARG A 104 -17.18 -2.67 -29.86
CA ARG A 104 -16.44 -1.42 -29.69
C ARG A 104 -17.10 -0.53 -28.65
N CYS A 105 -16.31 0.01 -27.74
CA CYS A 105 -16.74 0.84 -26.61
C CYS A 105 -17.75 0.17 -25.65
N GLU A 106 -18.07 -1.11 -25.80
CA GLU A 106 -18.97 -1.80 -24.88
C GLU A 106 -18.42 -1.85 -23.45
N VAL A 107 -17.15 -2.17 -23.32
CA VAL A 107 -16.46 -2.25 -22.02
C VAL A 107 -15.15 -1.50 -22.08
N LEU A 108 -15.02 -0.50 -21.21
CA LEU A 108 -13.78 0.21 -20.97
C LEU A 108 -13.16 -0.28 -19.67
N VAL A 109 -11.85 -0.51 -19.69
CA VAL A 109 -11.07 -0.90 -18.52
C VAL A 109 -10.10 0.22 -18.19
N SER A 110 -9.94 0.54 -16.90
CA SER A 110 -8.98 1.54 -16.46
C SER A 110 -8.16 1.04 -15.28
N ASP A 111 -6.92 1.48 -15.24
CA ASP A 111 -6.00 1.25 -14.15
C ASP A 111 -5.01 2.42 -14.06
N LEU A 112 -4.32 2.53 -12.92
CA LEU A 112 -3.26 3.51 -12.70
C LEU A 112 -1.91 2.83 -12.52
N THR A 113 -0.93 3.26 -13.30
CA THR A 113 0.46 2.91 -13.07
C THR A 113 1.25 4.12 -12.60
N TYR A 114 2.51 3.92 -12.22
CA TYR A 114 3.39 5.00 -11.78
C TYR A 114 4.76 4.87 -12.41
N VAL A 115 5.35 6.01 -12.73
CA VAL A 115 6.69 6.14 -13.30
C VAL A 115 7.50 7.15 -12.50
N ARG A 116 8.82 6.99 -12.49
CA ARG A 116 9.71 7.92 -11.79
C ARG A 116 10.40 8.82 -12.81
N VAL A 117 10.10 10.11 -12.75
CA VAL A 117 10.67 11.12 -13.64
C VAL A 117 11.33 12.21 -12.80
N GLY A 118 12.59 12.53 -13.07
CA GLY A 118 13.31 13.56 -12.32
C GLY A 118 13.38 13.32 -10.81
N GLY A 119 13.41 12.04 -10.35
CA GLY A 119 13.42 11.70 -8.94
C GLY A 119 12.06 11.73 -8.25
N LYS A 120 10.99 12.18 -8.90
CA LYS A 120 9.62 12.26 -8.39
C LYS A 120 8.73 11.19 -9.02
N TRP A 121 7.75 10.71 -8.25
CA TRP A 121 6.73 9.80 -8.76
C TRP A 121 5.64 10.55 -9.51
N HIS A 122 5.27 10.03 -10.67
CA HIS A 122 4.13 10.47 -11.48
C HIS A 122 3.22 9.28 -11.73
N TYR A 123 1.94 9.56 -11.83
CA TYR A 123 0.92 8.55 -12.07
C TYR A 123 0.37 8.72 -13.48
N ILE A 124 0.10 7.61 -14.13
CA ILE A 124 -0.50 7.55 -15.45
C ILE A 124 -1.79 6.77 -15.31
N CYS A 125 -2.89 7.36 -15.71
CA CYS A 125 -4.17 6.70 -15.86
C CYS A 125 -4.40 6.40 -17.34
N THR A 126 -4.80 5.19 -17.68
CA THR A 126 -5.20 4.83 -19.03
C THR A 126 -6.59 4.26 -19.04
N ILE A 127 -7.33 4.53 -20.12
CA ILE A 127 -8.64 3.95 -20.40
C ILE A 127 -8.51 3.15 -21.69
N ILE A 128 -8.79 1.86 -21.62
CA ILE A 128 -8.57 0.87 -22.67
C ILE A 128 -9.92 0.31 -23.12
N ASP A 129 -10.17 0.28 -24.43
CA ASP A 129 -11.32 -0.41 -25.02
C ASP A 129 -11.00 -1.91 -25.11
N LEU A 130 -11.84 -2.75 -24.49
CA LEU A 130 -11.66 -4.19 -24.55
C LEU A 130 -11.84 -4.80 -25.94
N TYR A 131 -12.54 -4.13 -26.83
CA TYR A 131 -12.76 -4.61 -28.20
C TYR A 131 -11.44 -4.88 -28.95
N ASN A 132 -10.54 -3.90 -28.96
CA ASN A 132 -9.27 -3.94 -29.71
C ASN A 132 -8.03 -3.69 -28.86
N ARG A 133 -8.19 -3.57 -27.56
CA ARG A 133 -7.10 -3.27 -26.60
C ARG A 133 -6.44 -1.91 -26.84
N GLU A 134 -7.12 -1.00 -27.50
CA GLU A 134 -6.66 0.36 -27.78
C GLU A 134 -6.78 1.25 -26.54
N ILE A 135 -5.74 2.02 -26.25
CA ILE A 135 -5.82 3.10 -25.25
C ILE A 135 -6.55 4.26 -25.89
N ILE A 136 -7.80 4.51 -25.47
CA ILE A 136 -8.66 5.56 -26.02
C ILE A 136 -8.65 6.83 -25.19
N GLY A 137 -8.18 6.77 -23.95
CA GLY A 137 -8.03 7.90 -23.05
C GLY A 137 -6.84 7.74 -22.13
N TYR A 138 -6.18 8.84 -21.80
CA TYR A 138 -5.06 8.84 -20.87
C TYR A 138 -4.89 10.19 -20.17
N SER A 139 -4.24 10.15 -19.02
CA SER A 139 -3.80 11.33 -18.29
C SER A 139 -2.53 11.04 -17.50
N CYS A 140 -1.80 12.07 -17.14
CA CYS A 140 -0.57 11.95 -16.36
C CYS A 140 -0.48 13.08 -15.34
N GLY A 141 -0.13 12.76 -14.10
CA GLY A 141 -0.03 13.77 -13.05
C GLY A 141 0.80 13.33 -11.84
N PRO A 142 1.16 14.29 -10.96
CA PRO A 142 2.01 14.03 -9.79
C PRO A 142 1.26 13.35 -8.64
N HIS A 143 -0.06 13.29 -8.68
CA HIS A 143 -0.89 12.79 -7.59
C HIS A 143 -1.84 11.68 -8.05
N LYS A 144 -1.95 10.63 -7.26
CA LYS A 144 -2.93 9.57 -7.44
C LYS A 144 -4.30 10.05 -6.90
N ALA A 145 -5.10 10.63 -7.76
CA ALA A 145 -6.39 11.24 -7.40
C ALA A 145 -7.46 10.98 -8.46
N ALA A 146 -8.73 11.12 -8.06
CA ALA A 146 -9.88 11.01 -8.97
C ALA A 146 -9.82 12.01 -10.14
N GLN A 147 -9.20 13.17 -9.92
CA GLN A 147 -8.99 14.17 -10.95
C GLN A 147 -8.26 13.59 -12.17
N LEU A 148 -7.26 12.71 -11.93
CA LEU A 148 -6.51 12.06 -13.00
C LEU A 148 -7.41 11.16 -13.85
N VAL A 149 -8.35 10.46 -13.22
CA VAL A 149 -9.34 9.62 -13.94
C VAL A 149 -10.29 10.48 -14.78
N LEU A 150 -10.76 11.61 -14.25
CA LEU A 150 -11.62 12.55 -14.96
C LEU A 150 -10.91 13.15 -16.17
N GLU A 151 -9.64 13.52 -16.03
CA GLU A 151 -8.80 14.02 -17.12
C GLU A 151 -8.58 12.96 -18.20
N ALA A 152 -8.42 11.69 -17.82
CA ALA A 152 -8.33 10.58 -18.76
C ALA A 152 -9.64 10.42 -19.56
N PHE A 153 -10.80 10.53 -18.91
CA PHE A 153 -12.10 10.56 -19.61
C PHE A 153 -12.22 11.76 -20.55
N ALA A 154 -11.79 12.95 -20.11
CA ALA A 154 -11.82 14.16 -20.93
C ALA A 154 -10.91 14.08 -22.17
N SER A 155 -9.87 13.23 -22.14
CA SER A 155 -8.96 13.01 -23.27
C SER A 155 -9.56 12.07 -24.34
N ILE A 156 -10.68 11.40 -24.07
CA ILE A 156 -11.34 10.51 -25.03
C ILE A 156 -11.95 11.35 -26.15
N SER A 157 -11.48 11.15 -27.37
CA SER A 157 -11.99 11.84 -28.56
C SER A 157 -13.30 11.24 -29.12
N ARG A 158 -13.82 10.18 -28.50
CA ARG A 158 -15.02 9.46 -28.93
C ARG A 158 -16.23 9.81 -28.07
N THR A 159 -17.41 9.47 -28.55
CA THR A 159 -18.66 9.70 -27.84
C THR A 159 -18.79 8.74 -26.67
N LEU A 160 -18.82 9.25 -25.44
CA LEU A 160 -18.98 8.45 -24.22
C LEU A 160 -20.36 7.79 -24.10
N GLN A 161 -21.35 8.23 -24.87
CA GLN A 161 -22.71 7.66 -24.91
C GLN A 161 -22.75 6.23 -25.47
N GLU A 162 -21.71 5.79 -26.17
CA GLU A 162 -21.60 4.42 -26.70
C GLU A 162 -20.99 3.45 -25.66
N VAL A 163 -20.51 3.97 -24.52
CA VAL A 163 -19.85 3.18 -23.50
C VAL A 163 -20.90 2.52 -22.60
N GLY A 164 -20.89 1.20 -22.55
CA GLY A 164 -21.81 0.43 -21.70
C GLY A 164 -21.31 0.25 -20.28
N ILE A 165 -20.07 -0.21 -20.13
CA ILE A 165 -19.48 -0.60 -18.84
C ILE A 165 -18.11 0.05 -18.65
N PHE A 166 -17.88 0.58 -17.45
CA PHE A 166 -16.57 1.03 -17.00
C PHE A 166 -16.07 0.14 -15.86
N HIS A 167 -15.06 -0.66 -16.14
CA HIS A 167 -14.48 -1.62 -15.20
C HIS A 167 -13.14 -1.14 -14.63
N THR A 168 -12.99 -1.21 -13.32
CA THR A 168 -11.77 -0.80 -12.62
C THR A 168 -11.48 -1.74 -11.46
N ASP A 169 -10.28 -1.60 -10.90
CA ASP A 169 -9.98 -2.14 -9.58
C ASP A 169 -10.75 -1.36 -8.48
N ARG A 170 -10.53 -1.75 -7.22
CA ARG A 170 -11.14 -1.10 -6.05
C ARG A 170 -10.28 0.05 -5.51
N GLY A 171 -9.45 0.67 -6.32
CA GLY A 171 -8.63 1.81 -5.95
C GLY A 171 -9.47 2.99 -5.43
N SER A 172 -8.94 3.72 -4.44
CA SER A 172 -9.63 4.87 -3.85
C SER A 172 -9.86 6.00 -4.84
N GLU A 173 -9.01 6.11 -5.85
CA GLU A 173 -9.09 7.06 -6.95
C GLU A 173 -10.32 6.86 -7.82
N PHE A 174 -10.78 5.62 -7.98
CA PHE A 174 -11.98 5.29 -8.73
C PHE A 174 -13.26 5.41 -7.90
N LYS A 175 -13.15 5.41 -6.57
CA LYS A 175 -14.28 5.54 -5.64
C LYS A 175 -14.51 7.01 -5.26
N ASN A 176 -14.88 7.82 -6.22
CA ASN A 176 -15.11 9.24 -6.00
C ASN A 176 -16.46 9.66 -6.58
N LYS A 177 -17.18 10.47 -5.82
CA LYS A 177 -18.51 10.98 -6.20
C LYS A 177 -18.53 11.69 -7.57
N SER A 178 -17.43 12.38 -7.92
CA SER A 178 -17.33 13.04 -9.23
C SER A 178 -17.28 12.03 -10.39
N ILE A 179 -16.67 10.87 -10.17
CA ILE A 179 -16.66 9.78 -11.17
C ILE A 179 -18.05 9.15 -11.25
N ASP A 180 -18.73 8.95 -10.11
CA ASP A 180 -20.09 8.41 -10.11
C ASP A 180 -21.05 9.33 -10.88
N VAL A 181 -20.96 10.64 -10.67
CA VAL A 181 -21.73 11.64 -11.42
C VAL A 181 -21.43 11.58 -12.93
N LEU A 182 -20.15 11.41 -13.31
CA LEU A 182 -19.78 11.27 -14.72
C LEU A 182 -20.40 10.02 -15.33
N LEU A 183 -20.27 8.87 -14.67
CA LEU A 183 -20.81 7.61 -15.16
C LEU A 183 -22.35 7.68 -15.28
N GLU A 184 -23.04 8.23 -14.29
CA GLU A 184 -24.48 8.44 -14.32
C GLU A 184 -24.90 9.37 -15.45
N THR A 185 -24.15 10.47 -15.69
CA THR A 185 -24.46 11.43 -16.76
C THR A 185 -24.44 10.81 -18.14
N PHE A 186 -23.53 9.86 -18.39
CA PHE A 186 -23.40 9.17 -19.67
C PHE A 186 -24.09 7.81 -19.71
N GLY A 187 -24.78 7.40 -18.63
CA GLY A 187 -25.46 6.10 -18.55
C GLY A 187 -24.52 4.90 -18.52
N ILE A 188 -23.27 5.10 -18.07
CA ILE A 188 -22.22 4.07 -18.01
C ILE A 188 -22.37 3.24 -16.75
N THR A 189 -22.47 1.93 -16.89
CA THR A 189 -22.57 1.02 -15.74
C THR A 189 -21.19 0.78 -15.13
N ARG A 190 -21.10 0.94 -13.81
CA ARG A 190 -19.85 0.67 -13.07
C ARG A 190 -19.68 -0.81 -12.79
N SER A 191 -18.50 -1.35 -13.07
CA SER A 191 -18.06 -2.70 -12.70
C SER A 191 -16.77 -2.63 -11.91
N LEU A 192 -16.64 -3.44 -10.84
CA LEU A 192 -15.45 -3.47 -9.97
C LEU A 192 -14.92 -4.90 -9.87
N SER A 193 -13.60 -5.05 -9.99
CA SER A 193 -12.90 -6.32 -9.75
C SER A 193 -13.25 -6.91 -8.39
N HIS A 194 -13.22 -8.22 -8.25
CA HIS A 194 -13.34 -8.89 -6.96
C HIS A 194 -12.15 -8.56 -6.06
N LYS A 195 -12.38 -8.53 -4.76
CA LYS A 195 -11.32 -8.22 -3.80
C LYS A 195 -10.28 -9.35 -3.78
N GLY A 196 -9.03 -9.02 -4.15
CA GLY A 196 -7.93 -9.98 -4.14
C GLY A 196 -7.78 -10.81 -5.41
N THR A 197 -8.54 -10.53 -6.46
CA THR A 197 -8.44 -11.17 -7.78
C THR A 197 -7.78 -10.24 -8.80
N PRO A 198 -6.44 -10.27 -8.94
CA PRO A 198 -5.73 -9.42 -9.91
C PRO A 198 -6.11 -9.75 -11.35
N TYR A 199 -6.52 -10.99 -11.62
CA TYR A 199 -6.91 -11.43 -12.96
C TYR A 199 -8.14 -10.71 -13.52
N ASP A 200 -8.97 -10.12 -12.67
CA ASP A 200 -10.16 -9.36 -13.08
C ASP A 200 -9.80 -8.05 -13.84
N ASN A 201 -8.54 -7.56 -13.69
CA ASN A 201 -8.03 -6.40 -14.42
C ASN A 201 -6.78 -6.75 -15.27
N ALA A 202 -6.68 -8.01 -15.70
CA ALA A 202 -5.50 -8.54 -16.38
C ALA A 202 -5.13 -7.78 -17.66
N VAL A 203 -6.11 -7.23 -18.38
CA VAL A 203 -5.87 -6.48 -19.63
C VAL A 203 -5.13 -5.18 -19.35
N ALA A 204 -5.54 -4.42 -18.36
CA ALA A 204 -4.87 -3.18 -17.99
C ALA A 204 -3.46 -3.45 -17.45
N GLU A 205 -3.31 -4.47 -16.59
CA GLU A 205 -1.99 -4.88 -16.08
C GLU A 205 -1.04 -5.33 -17.20
N ALA A 206 -1.53 -6.10 -18.19
CA ALA A 206 -0.73 -6.55 -19.32
C ALA A 206 -0.25 -5.38 -20.20
N THR A 207 -1.10 -4.40 -20.43
CA THR A 207 -0.77 -3.18 -21.18
C THR A 207 0.40 -2.43 -20.54
N TYR A 208 0.41 -2.29 -19.22
CA TYR A 208 1.50 -1.62 -18.51
C TYR A 208 2.80 -2.44 -18.46
N LYS A 209 2.74 -3.76 -18.53
CA LYS A 209 3.96 -4.60 -18.61
C LYS A 209 4.69 -4.42 -19.94
N THR A 210 3.96 -4.16 -21.01
CA THR A 210 4.52 -3.95 -22.35
C THR A 210 5.11 -2.54 -22.51
N SER A 211 4.67 -1.58 -21.69
CA SER A 211 5.07 -0.16 -21.76
C SER A 211 6.26 0.19 -20.84
N LYS A 212 6.81 -0.75 -20.09
CA LYS A 212 7.99 -0.62 -19.24
C LYS A 212 9.21 -1.20 -19.92
#